data_7794a4ad3125f7d21d9d94db4374ca86
#
_entry.id   7794a4ad3125f7d21d9d94db4374ca86
#
_cell.length_a   1.000
_cell.length_b   1.000
_cell.length_c   1.000
_cell.angle_alpha   90.00
_cell.angle_beta   90.00
_cell.angle_gamma   90.00
#
_symmetry.space_group_name_H-M   'P 1'
#
loop_
_entity.id
_entity.type
_entity.pdbx_description
1 polymer ?
#
loop_
_entity_poly.entity_id
_entity_poly.type
_entity_poly.pdbx_seq_one_letter_code
_entity_poly.pdbx_strand_id
1 'polypeptide(L)'
;MAERKTLLIPSLLDDWFPLLQYAFTSEEWEPVLLTEDDPHLAELGLKYFHNELCYPVFLVAGQVLSALRSGRYDPARCGVLFGQAGDECRGSCGIRLLRRVLDRLGYGRVETLSLNVRGIDRGTGLPITAAMVRRCLAAAVWGDTLALLRNQTRPYEAVPGTAEALWRRWTEDLGQDLAGNRGLTRREILRRCREMAAEFRAVERVPREVQKVAIVGEIYTKYCHLGNWNLERYLAAEHCEIGVGGITWYALYYMDGHALKGSAPARRVYRLLASYLAEIQRDMLSILNQAGYHALPPLPELKRQAEGYAPLRVTVADGWLIATEAVGWARLGYRKILCVQPFACLPGHIFGKGQYAALQRKLPGARLVSVDYDASTGEGTVLSRIRMLLDEELDPELL
;
A
#
# COMPACT_ATOMS: atom_id res chain seq x y z
N MET A 1 -31.77 11.64 13.29
CA MET A 1 -30.93 10.66 12.55
C MET A 1 -30.31 9.75 13.59
N ALA A 2 -30.32 8.44 13.39
CA ALA A 2 -29.59 7.54 14.28
C ALA A 2 -28.09 7.89 14.24
N GLU A 3 -27.44 7.86 15.37
CA GLU A 3 -26.00 8.11 15.48
C GLU A 3 -25.25 6.97 14.78
N ARG A 4 -24.25 7.29 13.93
CA ARG A 4 -23.47 6.31 13.16
C ARG A 4 -22.69 5.38 14.09
N LYS A 5 -22.43 4.15 13.60
CA LYS A 5 -21.51 3.22 14.24
C LYS A 5 -20.07 3.57 13.86
N THR A 6 -19.12 3.27 14.73
CA THR A 6 -17.69 3.45 14.45
C THR A 6 -17.15 2.30 13.64
N LEU A 7 -16.53 2.58 12.49
CA LEU A 7 -15.78 1.60 11.70
C LEU A 7 -14.29 1.75 11.96
N LEU A 8 -13.72 0.86 12.76
CA LEU A 8 -12.29 0.83 13.04
C LEU A 8 -11.55 0.29 11.80
N ILE A 9 -10.60 1.06 11.29
CA ILE A 9 -9.78 0.71 10.13
C ILE A 9 -8.33 0.56 10.60
N PRO A 10 -7.83 -0.68 10.74
CA PRO A 10 -6.43 -0.94 11.06
C PRO A 10 -5.48 -0.43 9.97
N SER A 11 -4.23 -0.15 10.35
CA SER A 11 -3.16 0.25 9.44
C SER A 11 -2.94 -0.78 8.35
N LEU A 12 -2.78 -0.29 7.12
CA LEU A 12 -2.46 -1.10 5.94
C LEU A 12 -1.79 -0.24 4.85
N LEU A 13 -2.47 0.80 4.39
CA LEU A 13 -2.05 1.71 3.33
C LEU A 13 -1.93 3.11 3.96
N ASP A 14 -0.91 3.30 4.81
CA ASP A 14 -0.89 4.43 5.75
C ASP A 14 -0.82 5.79 5.07
N ASP A 15 -0.19 5.89 3.90
CA ASP A 15 -0.17 7.13 3.10
C ASP A 15 -1.47 7.38 2.32
N TRP A 16 -2.31 6.36 2.10
CA TRP A 16 -3.55 6.46 1.33
C TRP A 16 -4.80 6.46 2.20
N PHE A 17 -4.79 5.78 3.35
CA PHE A 17 -5.95 5.69 4.23
C PHE A 17 -6.45 7.04 4.75
N PRO A 18 -5.61 8.06 4.97
CA PRO A 18 -6.13 9.40 5.25
C PRO A 18 -7.14 9.93 4.22
N LEU A 19 -7.04 9.49 2.97
CA LEU A 19 -8.02 9.76 1.92
C LEU A 19 -9.05 8.63 1.74
N LEU A 20 -8.60 7.37 1.73
CA LEU A 20 -9.45 6.21 1.49
C LEU A 20 -10.55 6.02 2.55
N GLN A 21 -10.33 6.44 3.80
CA GLN A 21 -11.33 6.34 4.85
C GLN A 21 -12.68 6.98 4.44
N TYR A 22 -12.66 8.07 3.71
CA TYR A 22 -13.89 8.74 3.26
C TYR A 22 -14.72 7.89 2.30
N ALA A 23 -14.12 6.89 1.64
CA ALA A 23 -14.86 5.95 0.82
C ALA A 23 -15.76 5.02 1.65
N PHE A 24 -15.43 4.79 2.90
CA PHE A 24 -16.16 3.92 3.83
C PHE A 24 -17.20 4.67 4.67
N THR A 25 -17.23 6.00 4.58
CA THR A 25 -18.27 6.80 5.22
C THR A 25 -19.63 6.52 4.59
N SER A 26 -20.61 6.15 5.39
CA SER A 26 -21.97 5.87 4.97
C SER A 26 -22.99 6.43 5.96
N GLU A 27 -24.27 6.16 5.76
CA GLU A 27 -25.32 6.49 6.74
C GLU A 27 -25.16 5.67 8.04
N GLU A 28 -24.59 4.47 7.96
CA GLU A 28 -24.39 3.56 9.07
C GLU A 28 -23.02 3.71 9.72
N TRP A 29 -21.96 3.98 8.95
CA TRP A 29 -20.57 3.91 9.39
C TRP A 29 -19.85 5.25 9.36
N GLU A 30 -19.15 5.54 10.47
CA GLU A 30 -18.14 6.60 10.59
C GLU A 30 -16.77 5.95 10.73
N PRO A 31 -15.87 6.08 9.73
CA PRO A 31 -14.55 5.46 9.76
C PRO A 31 -13.61 6.16 10.74
N VAL A 32 -12.81 5.36 11.44
CA VAL A 32 -11.73 5.80 12.33
C VAL A 32 -10.48 4.99 12.02
N LEU A 33 -9.43 5.67 11.60
CA LEU A 33 -8.13 5.04 11.36
C LEU A 33 -7.44 4.70 12.69
N LEU A 34 -6.95 3.47 12.81
CA LEU A 34 -6.07 3.07 13.90
C LEU A 34 -4.63 3.38 13.48
N THR A 35 -4.01 4.36 14.12
CA THR A 35 -2.67 4.86 13.76
C THR A 35 -1.61 4.52 14.81
N GLU A 36 -1.94 3.68 15.78
CA GLU A 36 -0.98 3.19 16.77
C GLU A 36 0.05 2.29 16.09
N ASP A 37 1.33 2.61 16.24
CA ASP A 37 2.46 1.93 15.61
C ASP A 37 3.46 1.34 16.66
N ASP A 38 3.02 1.17 17.91
CA ASP A 38 3.84 0.63 18.98
C ASP A 38 4.17 -0.86 18.75
N PRO A 39 5.45 -1.27 18.86
CA PRO A 39 5.87 -2.67 18.71
C PRO A 39 5.13 -3.67 19.62
N HIS A 40 4.63 -3.25 20.80
CA HIS A 40 3.88 -4.13 21.70
C HIS A 40 2.58 -4.69 21.05
N LEU A 41 2.10 -4.09 19.98
CA LEU A 41 0.93 -4.58 19.24
C LEU A 41 1.16 -5.97 18.64
N ALA A 42 2.39 -6.27 18.23
CA ALA A 42 2.77 -7.61 17.79
C ALA A 42 2.63 -8.63 18.92
N GLU A 43 3.12 -8.30 20.12
CA GLU A 43 3.03 -9.16 21.31
C GLU A 43 1.56 -9.35 21.73
N LEU A 44 0.77 -8.27 21.70
CA LEU A 44 -0.66 -8.33 22.00
C LEU A 44 -1.40 -9.25 21.02
N GLY A 45 -1.08 -9.16 19.73
CA GLY A 45 -1.62 -10.06 18.71
C GLY A 45 -1.21 -11.51 18.98
N LEU A 46 0.07 -11.79 19.17
CA LEU A 46 0.62 -13.13 19.43
C LEU A 46 0.05 -13.80 20.69
N LYS A 47 -0.39 -13.03 21.66
CA LYS A 47 -1.03 -13.58 22.86
C LYS A 47 -2.30 -14.37 22.54
N TYR A 48 -2.97 -14.08 21.42
CA TYR A 48 -4.26 -14.66 21.04
C TYR A 48 -4.22 -15.41 19.70
N PHE A 49 -3.15 -15.22 18.94
CA PHE A 49 -2.95 -15.85 17.64
C PHE A 49 -1.68 -16.69 17.63
N HIS A 50 -1.66 -17.69 16.77
CA HIS A 50 -0.51 -18.55 16.60
C HIS A 50 0.58 -17.83 15.78
N ASN A 51 1.85 -17.97 16.15
CA ASN A 51 2.99 -17.35 15.47
C ASN A 51 3.23 -17.83 14.03
N GLU A 52 2.62 -18.97 13.63
CA GLU A 52 2.66 -19.45 12.24
C GLU A 52 1.66 -18.74 11.33
N LEU A 53 0.80 -17.86 11.87
CA LEU A 53 -0.06 -17.01 11.05
C LEU A 53 0.77 -15.94 10.32
N CYS A 54 0.13 -15.36 9.32
CA CYS A 54 0.73 -14.24 8.60
C CYS A 54 0.99 -13.06 9.55
N TYR A 55 2.17 -12.48 9.52
CA TYR A 55 2.59 -11.33 10.34
C TYR A 55 1.55 -10.20 10.36
N PRO A 56 0.99 -9.73 9.21
CA PRO A 56 -0.07 -8.73 9.21
C PRO A 56 -1.29 -9.09 10.04
N VAL A 57 -1.67 -10.36 10.10
CA VAL A 57 -2.91 -10.79 10.79
C VAL A 57 -2.85 -10.50 12.29
N PHE A 58 -1.74 -10.81 12.94
CA PHE A 58 -1.65 -10.56 14.37
C PHE A 58 -1.29 -9.10 14.70
N LEU A 59 -0.64 -8.35 13.82
CA LEU A 59 -0.48 -6.91 13.98
C LEU A 59 -1.83 -6.18 13.93
N VAL A 60 -2.64 -6.47 12.92
CA VAL A 60 -4.00 -5.94 12.80
C VAL A 60 -4.84 -6.32 14.02
N ALA A 61 -4.76 -7.58 14.46
CA ALA A 61 -5.46 -8.03 15.66
C ALA A 61 -4.98 -7.29 16.92
N GLY A 62 -3.68 -7.05 17.05
CA GLY A 62 -3.11 -6.25 18.14
C GLY A 62 -3.67 -4.84 18.17
N GLN A 63 -3.70 -4.13 17.03
CA GLN A 63 -4.30 -2.79 16.94
C GLN A 63 -5.78 -2.78 17.32
N VAL A 64 -6.56 -3.73 16.80
CA VAL A 64 -7.98 -3.84 17.11
C VAL A 64 -8.21 -4.09 18.61
N LEU A 65 -7.45 -5.01 19.20
CA LEU A 65 -7.56 -5.34 20.62
C LEU A 65 -7.10 -4.16 21.51
N SER A 66 -6.03 -3.45 21.13
CA SER A 66 -5.59 -2.24 21.81
C SER A 66 -6.70 -1.17 21.78
N ALA A 67 -7.24 -0.90 20.60
CA ALA A 67 -8.33 0.07 20.44
C ALA A 67 -9.57 -0.27 21.29
N LEU A 68 -10.04 -1.52 21.27
CA LEU A 68 -11.20 -1.95 22.04
C LEU A 68 -10.95 -1.91 23.56
N ARG A 69 -9.73 -2.21 24.01
CA ARG A 69 -9.33 -2.16 25.43
C ARG A 69 -9.14 -0.73 25.95
N SER A 70 -8.91 0.22 25.06
CA SER A 70 -8.72 1.62 25.47
C SER A 70 -9.95 2.24 26.13
N GLY A 71 -11.13 1.64 25.98
CA GLY A 71 -12.41 2.17 26.46
C GLY A 71 -12.93 3.36 25.65
N ARG A 72 -12.23 3.78 24.58
CA ARG A 72 -12.65 4.91 23.72
C ARG A 72 -13.82 4.58 22.80
N TYR A 73 -14.06 3.30 22.55
CA TYR A 73 -15.06 2.83 21.59
C TYR A 73 -16.05 1.88 22.26
N ASP A 74 -17.33 2.07 22.01
CA ASP A 74 -18.37 1.14 22.47
C ASP A 74 -18.38 -0.10 21.58
N PRO A 75 -18.02 -1.30 22.09
CA PRO A 75 -18.00 -2.53 21.30
C PRO A 75 -19.36 -2.89 20.68
N ALA A 76 -20.47 -2.44 21.25
CA ALA A 76 -21.80 -2.71 20.72
C ALA A 76 -22.13 -1.86 19.48
N ARG A 77 -21.33 -0.83 19.23
CA ARG A 77 -21.49 0.13 18.12
C ARG A 77 -20.23 0.24 17.25
N CYS A 78 -19.40 -0.80 17.29
CA CYS A 78 -18.17 -0.86 16.49
C CYS A 78 -18.23 -1.94 15.43
N GLY A 79 -17.64 -1.63 14.28
CA GLY A 79 -17.20 -2.59 13.28
C GLY A 79 -15.69 -2.50 13.07
N VAL A 80 -15.07 -3.55 12.61
CA VAL A 80 -13.66 -3.61 12.21
C VAL A 80 -13.59 -3.92 10.73
N LEU A 81 -12.91 -3.07 9.96
CA LEU A 81 -12.62 -3.34 8.55
C LEU A 81 -11.33 -4.17 8.46
N PHE A 82 -11.44 -5.40 7.98
CA PHE A 82 -10.30 -6.27 7.77
C PHE A 82 -9.98 -6.37 6.27
N GLY A 83 -8.80 -5.88 5.88
CA GLY A 83 -8.29 -6.06 4.52
C GLY A 83 -7.79 -7.49 4.33
N GLN A 84 -8.30 -8.20 3.34
CA GLN A 84 -7.75 -9.50 2.95
C GLN A 84 -7.80 -9.67 1.44
N ALA A 85 -6.73 -10.26 0.88
CA ALA A 85 -6.60 -10.43 -0.56
C ALA A 85 -7.65 -11.39 -1.16
N GLY A 86 -8.14 -12.32 -0.35
CA GLY A 86 -9.09 -13.34 -0.82
C GLY A 86 -8.47 -14.39 -1.75
N ASP A 87 -7.17 -14.47 -1.83
CA ASP A 87 -6.40 -15.27 -2.78
C ASP A 87 -5.75 -16.51 -2.16
N GLU A 88 -6.38 -17.11 -1.13
CA GLU A 88 -5.96 -18.39 -0.56
C GLU A 88 -4.53 -18.41 0.03
N CYS A 89 -4.01 -17.26 0.46
CA CYS A 89 -2.76 -17.16 1.23
C CYS A 89 -3.01 -17.38 2.73
N ARG A 90 -1.95 -17.44 3.54
CA ARG A 90 -2.06 -17.58 5.01
C ARG A 90 -2.85 -16.45 5.68
N GLY A 91 -2.91 -15.26 5.09
CA GLY A 91 -3.70 -14.14 5.57
C GLY A 91 -5.21 -14.29 5.36
N SER A 92 -5.64 -15.17 4.46
CA SER A 92 -7.05 -15.30 4.06
C SER A 92 -7.99 -15.79 5.18
N CYS A 93 -7.48 -16.42 6.23
CA CYS A 93 -8.28 -16.84 7.39
C CYS A 93 -8.34 -15.80 8.52
N GLY A 94 -7.62 -14.67 8.37
CA GLY A 94 -7.42 -13.68 9.44
C GLY A 94 -8.71 -13.16 10.04
N ILE A 95 -9.69 -12.78 9.23
CA ILE A 95 -10.97 -12.23 9.71
C ILE A 95 -11.77 -13.24 10.54
N ARG A 96 -11.76 -14.53 10.14
CA ARG A 96 -12.47 -15.57 10.90
C ARG A 96 -11.82 -15.85 12.25
N LEU A 97 -10.50 -15.81 12.27
CA LEU A 97 -9.72 -15.96 13.51
C LEU A 97 -9.93 -14.75 14.42
N LEU A 98 -9.89 -13.53 13.88
CA LEU A 98 -10.18 -12.32 14.63
C LEU A 98 -11.58 -12.39 15.28
N ARG A 99 -12.60 -12.80 14.53
CA ARG A 99 -13.96 -12.97 15.08
C ARG A 99 -13.97 -13.93 16.27
N ARG A 100 -13.34 -15.11 16.15
CA ARG A 100 -13.24 -16.07 17.26
C ARG A 100 -12.54 -15.51 18.49
N VAL A 101 -11.51 -14.71 18.29
CA VAL A 101 -10.79 -14.06 19.40
C VAL A 101 -11.68 -13.00 20.05
N LEU A 102 -12.36 -12.18 19.26
CA LEU A 102 -13.30 -11.18 19.78
C LEU A 102 -14.43 -11.82 20.59
N ASP A 103 -15.02 -12.91 20.10
CA ASP A 103 -16.06 -13.67 20.82
C ASP A 103 -15.56 -14.18 22.16
N ARG A 104 -14.36 -14.79 22.21
CA ARG A 104 -13.75 -15.32 23.44
C ARG A 104 -13.41 -14.23 24.46
N LEU A 105 -13.14 -13.01 24.01
CA LEU A 105 -12.80 -11.88 24.86
C LEU A 105 -14.02 -11.03 25.29
N GLY A 106 -15.22 -11.45 24.93
CA GLY A 106 -16.45 -10.75 25.26
C GLY A 106 -16.81 -9.60 24.31
N TYR A 107 -16.09 -9.47 23.20
CA TYR A 107 -16.35 -8.47 22.15
C TYR A 107 -17.20 -9.01 21.01
N GLY A 108 -18.03 -10.02 21.24
CA GLY A 108 -18.86 -10.67 20.20
C GLY A 108 -19.87 -9.76 19.51
N ARG A 109 -20.12 -8.54 20.04
CA ARG A 109 -20.97 -7.53 19.39
C ARG A 109 -20.25 -6.69 18.34
N VAL A 110 -18.91 -6.72 18.29
CA VAL A 110 -18.14 -6.01 17.28
C VAL A 110 -18.34 -6.70 15.91
N GLU A 111 -18.81 -5.92 14.95
CA GLU A 111 -18.99 -6.42 13.59
C GLU A 111 -17.63 -6.58 12.89
N THR A 112 -17.40 -7.70 12.22
CA THR A 112 -16.19 -7.87 11.39
C THR A 112 -16.56 -7.78 9.92
N LEU A 113 -16.02 -6.77 9.24
CA LEU A 113 -16.31 -6.43 7.86
C LEU A 113 -15.08 -6.68 7.00
N SER A 114 -15.24 -7.25 5.80
CA SER A 114 -14.13 -7.48 4.90
C SER A 114 -14.28 -6.74 3.58
N LEU A 115 -13.15 -6.25 3.06
CA LEU A 115 -13.02 -5.76 1.68
C LEU A 115 -12.72 -6.94 0.76
N ASN A 116 -13.61 -7.93 0.72
CA ASN A 116 -13.40 -9.13 -0.06
C ASN A 116 -14.36 -9.19 -1.24
N VAL A 117 -13.85 -8.95 -2.44
CA VAL A 117 -14.63 -8.98 -3.68
C VAL A 117 -15.03 -10.41 -4.08
N ARG A 118 -14.30 -11.44 -3.63
CA ARG A 118 -14.60 -12.86 -3.95
C ARG A 118 -15.64 -13.50 -3.05
N GLY A 119 -16.02 -12.84 -1.94
CA GLY A 119 -17.01 -13.39 -1.02
C GLY A 119 -16.56 -14.67 -0.31
N ILE A 120 -15.26 -14.80 0.03
CA ILE A 120 -14.73 -15.92 0.83
C ILE A 120 -15.45 -15.98 2.17
N ASP A 121 -15.77 -14.81 2.74
CA ASP A 121 -16.60 -14.68 3.93
C ASP A 121 -17.97 -14.12 3.56
N ARG A 122 -18.89 -15.00 3.24
CA ARG A 122 -20.29 -14.64 2.96
C ARG A 122 -20.91 -13.99 4.22
N GLY A 123 -21.50 -12.80 4.04
CA GLY A 123 -22.21 -12.09 5.11
C GLY A 123 -21.37 -11.10 5.91
N THR A 124 -20.09 -10.86 5.53
CA THR A 124 -19.21 -9.88 6.19
C THR A 124 -18.81 -8.71 5.29
N GLY A 125 -19.29 -8.65 4.06
CA GLY A 125 -18.91 -7.61 3.10
C GLY A 125 -19.62 -6.27 3.34
N LEU A 126 -18.90 -5.16 3.24
CA LEU A 126 -19.50 -3.85 3.11
C LEU A 126 -20.25 -3.75 1.77
N PRO A 127 -21.44 -3.12 1.73
CA PRO A 127 -22.14 -2.89 0.48
C PRO A 127 -21.35 -1.94 -0.42
N ILE A 128 -20.97 -2.41 -1.60
CA ILE A 128 -20.23 -1.60 -2.57
C ILE A 128 -21.22 -0.68 -3.29
N THR A 129 -21.13 0.62 -3.04
CA THR A 129 -21.95 1.65 -3.70
C THR A 129 -21.17 2.37 -4.79
N ALA A 130 -21.88 2.98 -5.75
CA ALA A 130 -21.25 3.80 -6.78
C ALA A 130 -20.51 5.02 -6.19
N ALA A 131 -20.99 5.56 -5.08
CA ALA A 131 -20.33 6.66 -4.35
C ALA A 131 -19.01 6.18 -3.74
N MET A 132 -19.00 5.02 -3.09
CA MET A 132 -17.80 4.38 -2.54
C MET A 132 -16.75 4.16 -3.63
N VAL A 133 -17.14 3.57 -4.78
CA VAL A 133 -16.21 3.32 -5.90
C VAL A 133 -15.59 4.60 -6.43
N ARG A 134 -16.38 5.68 -6.60
CA ARG A 134 -15.86 6.98 -7.06
C ARG A 134 -14.89 7.60 -6.06
N ARG A 135 -15.19 7.53 -4.76
CA ARG A 135 -14.30 8.04 -3.71
C ARG A 135 -13.02 7.20 -3.63
N CYS A 136 -13.11 5.87 -3.69
CA CYS A 136 -11.94 4.98 -3.75
C CYS A 136 -11.02 5.32 -4.94
N LEU A 137 -11.61 5.52 -6.12
CA LEU A 137 -10.87 5.87 -7.32
C LEU A 137 -10.10 7.19 -7.16
N ALA A 138 -10.81 8.25 -6.72
CA ALA A 138 -10.18 9.55 -6.51
C ALA A 138 -9.09 9.49 -5.44
N ALA A 139 -9.38 8.87 -4.29
CA ALA A 139 -8.44 8.70 -3.19
C ALA A 139 -7.19 7.90 -3.61
N ALA A 140 -7.34 6.85 -4.42
CA ALA A 140 -6.21 6.07 -4.93
C ALA A 140 -5.31 6.90 -5.84
N VAL A 141 -5.88 7.61 -6.81
CA VAL A 141 -5.12 8.45 -7.76
C VAL A 141 -4.44 9.62 -7.06
N TRP A 142 -5.13 10.28 -6.14
CA TRP A 142 -4.56 11.39 -5.37
C TRP A 142 -3.49 10.91 -4.39
N GLY A 143 -3.72 9.77 -3.71
CA GLY A 143 -2.73 9.17 -2.82
C GLY A 143 -1.45 8.76 -3.56
N ASP A 144 -1.56 8.12 -4.73
CA ASP A 144 -0.41 7.78 -5.58
C ASP A 144 0.36 9.04 -5.99
N THR A 145 -0.37 10.11 -6.38
CA THR A 145 0.23 11.39 -6.74
C THR A 145 0.99 12.00 -5.56
N LEU A 146 0.36 12.09 -4.39
CA LEU A 146 0.96 12.70 -3.20
C LEU A 146 2.17 11.93 -2.69
N ALA A 147 2.08 10.59 -2.60
CA ALA A 147 3.18 9.75 -2.13
C ALA A 147 4.41 9.91 -3.03
N LEU A 148 4.22 9.88 -4.36
CA LEU A 148 5.30 10.05 -5.32
C LEU A 148 5.92 11.45 -5.24
N LEU A 149 5.11 12.50 -5.22
CA LEU A 149 5.57 13.88 -5.14
C LEU A 149 6.37 14.13 -3.86
N ARG A 150 5.86 13.68 -2.71
CA ARG A 150 6.56 13.78 -1.42
C ARG A 150 7.91 13.07 -1.45
N ASN A 151 7.93 11.82 -1.87
CA ASN A 151 9.13 10.97 -1.81
C ASN A 151 10.25 11.44 -2.75
N GLN A 152 9.92 12.11 -3.87
CA GLN A 152 10.88 12.67 -4.81
C GLN A 152 11.15 14.17 -4.61
N THR A 153 10.46 14.86 -3.70
CA THR A 153 10.75 16.25 -3.36
C THR A 153 11.58 16.34 -2.09
N ARG A 154 11.21 15.56 -1.07
CA ARG A 154 11.80 15.59 0.28
C ARG A 154 13.34 15.55 0.33
N PRO A 155 14.06 14.68 -0.43
CA PRO A 155 15.51 14.63 -0.33
C PRO A 155 16.23 15.86 -0.89
N TYR A 156 15.53 16.68 -1.68
CA TYR A 156 16.09 17.86 -2.34
C TYR A 156 15.60 19.18 -1.75
N GLU A 157 14.63 19.20 -0.87
CA GLU A 157 14.06 20.44 -0.31
C GLU A 157 15.10 21.29 0.40
N ALA A 158 15.07 22.60 0.17
CA ALA A 158 15.97 23.56 0.84
C ALA A 158 15.62 23.72 2.31
N VAL A 159 14.31 23.74 2.62
CA VAL A 159 13.79 23.82 3.99
C VAL A 159 13.21 22.46 4.36
N PRO A 160 13.85 21.71 5.28
CA PRO A 160 13.37 20.38 5.69
C PRO A 160 11.94 20.40 6.20
N GLY A 161 11.14 19.45 5.76
CA GLY A 161 9.73 19.29 6.15
C GLY A 161 8.73 20.01 5.25
N THR A 162 9.17 20.76 4.24
CA THR A 162 8.28 21.46 3.30
C THR A 162 7.41 20.47 2.51
N ALA A 163 8.00 19.41 1.99
CA ALA A 163 7.27 18.37 1.23
C ALA A 163 6.25 17.66 2.12
N GLU A 164 6.59 17.39 3.36
CA GLU A 164 5.69 16.77 4.34
C GLU A 164 4.53 17.70 4.71
N ALA A 165 4.78 18.98 4.89
CA ALA A 165 3.75 19.99 5.17
C ALA A 165 2.76 20.12 3.99
N LEU A 166 3.28 20.12 2.76
CA LEU A 166 2.44 20.11 1.55
C LEU A 166 1.59 18.84 1.47
N TRP A 167 2.18 17.67 1.73
CA TRP A 167 1.46 16.39 1.74
C TRP A 167 0.29 16.42 2.74
N ARG A 168 0.51 16.89 3.97
CA ARG A 168 -0.53 16.99 5.00
C ARG A 168 -1.65 17.93 4.58
N ARG A 169 -1.31 19.14 4.13
CA ARG A 169 -2.31 20.12 3.68
C ARG A 169 -3.15 19.58 2.54
N TRP A 170 -2.52 19.00 1.51
CA TRP A 170 -3.26 18.40 0.40
C TRP A 170 -4.14 17.22 0.83
N THR A 171 -3.68 16.41 1.76
CA THR A 171 -4.46 15.31 2.31
C THR A 171 -5.72 15.81 3.02
N GLU A 172 -5.61 16.90 3.79
CA GLU A 172 -6.76 17.53 4.44
C GLU A 172 -7.74 18.13 3.42
N ASP A 173 -7.25 18.90 2.45
CA ASP A 173 -8.08 19.53 1.40
C ASP A 173 -8.83 18.48 0.56
N LEU A 174 -8.14 17.45 0.11
CA LEU A 174 -8.73 16.37 -0.66
C LEU A 174 -9.69 15.51 0.18
N GLY A 175 -9.39 15.34 1.47
CA GLY A 175 -10.28 14.70 2.42
C GLY A 175 -11.63 15.42 2.52
N GLN A 176 -11.63 16.76 2.57
CA GLN A 176 -12.86 17.56 2.56
C GLN A 176 -13.62 17.43 1.23
N ASP A 177 -12.92 17.33 0.11
CA ASP A 177 -13.56 17.09 -1.18
C ASP A 177 -14.24 15.70 -1.24
N LEU A 178 -13.57 14.66 -0.72
CA LEU A 178 -14.11 13.30 -0.62
C LEU A 178 -15.33 13.24 0.31
N ALA A 179 -15.25 13.86 1.48
CA ALA A 179 -16.36 13.93 2.44
C ALA A 179 -17.60 14.61 1.82
N GLY A 180 -17.39 15.67 1.04
CA GLY A 180 -18.43 16.42 0.34
C GLY A 180 -18.86 15.82 -1.01
N ASN A 181 -18.33 14.68 -1.44
CA ASN A 181 -18.51 14.13 -2.81
C ASN A 181 -18.17 15.13 -3.93
N ARG A 182 -17.16 15.99 -3.71
CA ARG A 182 -16.72 16.99 -4.68
C ARG A 182 -15.48 16.48 -5.44
N GLY A 183 -15.28 16.96 -6.65
CA GLY A 183 -14.06 16.70 -7.41
C GLY A 183 -13.88 15.27 -7.92
N LEU A 184 -14.96 14.46 -8.02
CA LEU A 184 -14.90 13.03 -8.31
C LEU A 184 -15.05 12.67 -9.81
N THR A 185 -15.09 13.67 -10.70
CA THR A 185 -15.04 13.41 -12.16
C THR A 185 -13.59 13.25 -12.61
N ARG A 186 -13.34 12.45 -13.65
CA ARG A 186 -11.98 12.28 -14.24
C ARG A 186 -11.27 13.63 -14.44
N ARG A 187 -11.99 14.63 -14.99
CA ARG A 187 -11.44 15.96 -15.25
C ARG A 187 -10.97 16.66 -13.96
N GLU A 188 -11.76 16.57 -12.92
CA GLU A 188 -11.45 17.21 -11.64
C GLU A 188 -10.35 16.45 -10.88
N ILE A 189 -10.37 15.12 -10.88
CA ILE A 189 -9.29 14.29 -10.33
C ILE A 189 -7.95 14.71 -10.95
N LEU A 190 -7.87 14.76 -12.27
CA LEU A 190 -6.65 15.14 -12.98
C LEU A 190 -6.29 16.63 -12.81
N ARG A 191 -7.26 17.50 -12.61
CA ARG A 191 -7.01 18.91 -12.28
C ARG A 191 -6.26 19.01 -10.94
N ARG A 192 -6.75 18.30 -9.92
CA ARG A 192 -6.08 18.24 -8.61
C ARG A 192 -4.65 17.67 -8.70
N CYS A 193 -4.43 16.62 -9.53
CA CYS A 193 -3.09 16.11 -9.78
C CYS A 193 -2.15 17.18 -10.36
N ARG A 194 -2.63 18.03 -11.29
CA ARG A 194 -1.82 19.12 -11.85
C ARG A 194 -1.49 20.19 -10.80
N GLU A 195 -2.47 20.55 -9.97
CA GLU A 195 -2.28 21.53 -8.90
C GLU A 195 -1.25 21.04 -7.89
N MET A 196 -1.36 19.79 -7.42
CA MET A 196 -0.37 19.16 -6.55
C MET A 196 1.02 19.14 -7.19
N ALA A 197 1.13 18.67 -8.42
CA ALA A 197 2.41 18.60 -9.13
C ALA A 197 3.06 19.99 -9.29
N ALA A 198 2.27 21.02 -9.57
CA ALA A 198 2.77 22.38 -9.69
C ALA A 198 3.31 22.95 -8.37
N GLU A 199 2.62 22.72 -7.26
CA GLU A 199 3.07 23.18 -5.95
C GLU A 199 4.31 22.46 -5.46
N PHE A 200 4.36 21.12 -5.59
CA PHE A 200 5.56 20.37 -5.23
C PHE A 200 6.77 20.73 -6.11
N ARG A 201 6.54 21.04 -7.40
CA ARG A 201 7.60 21.54 -8.28
C ARG A 201 8.12 22.90 -7.85
N ALA A 202 7.28 23.75 -7.26
CA ALA A 202 7.66 25.09 -6.79
C ALA A 202 8.46 25.06 -5.47
N VAL A 203 8.58 23.92 -4.81
CA VAL A 203 9.42 23.78 -3.62
C VAL A 203 10.86 24.08 -3.98
N GLU A 204 11.47 25.00 -3.23
CA GLU A 204 12.89 25.35 -3.40
C GLU A 204 13.77 24.13 -3.13
N ARG A 205 14.69 23.84 -4.05
CA ARG A 205 15.54 22.65 -4.02
C ARG A 205 17.01 23.01 -3.98
N VAL A 206 17.76 22.27 -3.19
CA VAL A 206 19.22 22.30 -3.17
C VAL A 206 19.74 21.16 -4.02
N PRO A 207 20.59 21.43 -5.02
CA PRO A 207 21.25 20.37 -5.76
C PRO A 207 22.09 19.49 -4.81
N ARG A 208 21.77 18.21 -4.75
CA ARG A 208 22.55 17.23 -3.99
C ARG A 208 22.47 15.87 -4.66
N GLU A 209 23.55 15.14 -4.56
CA GLU A 209 23.56 13.74 -4.94
C GLU A 209 22.83 12.92 -3.88
N VAL A 210 21.85 12.14 -4.29
CA VAL A 210 21.04 11.30 -3.38
C VAL A 210 21.00 9.87 -3.90
N GLN A 211 20.93 8.94 -2.98
CA GLN A 211 20.71 7.55 -3.30
C GLN A 211 19.25 7.31 -3.67
N LYS A 212 19.01 6.60 -4.79
CA LYS A 212 17.68 6.20 -5.21
C LYS A 212 17.41 4.78 -4.75
N VAL A 213 16.44 4.63 -3.86
CA VAL A 213 16.06 3.36 -3.26
C VAL A 213 14.61 3.03 -3.59
N ALA A 214 14.36 1.86 -4.18
CA ALA A 214 12.99 1.38 -4.39
C ALA A 214 12.57 0.41 -3.30
N ILE A 215 11.31 0.51 -2.87
CA ILE A 215 10.65 -0.44 -1.99
C ILE A 215 9.63 -1.23 -2.82
N VAL A 216 9.82 -2.53 -2.90
CA VAL A 216 8.90 -3.47 -3.53
C VAL A 216 8.58 -4.60 -2.55
N GLY A 217 7.54 -5.37 -2.79
CA GLY A 217 7.23 -6.49 -1.91
C GLY A 217 5.76 -6.69 -1.63
N GLU A 218 5.47 -7.32 -0.51
CA GLU A 218 4.11 -7.65 -0.09
C GLU A 218 3.39 -6.39 0.38
N ILE A 219 2.11 -6.29 0.03
CA ILE A 219 1.30 -5.06 0.19
C ILE A 219 1.32 -4.49 1.61
N TYR A 220 1.17 -5.30 2.65
CA TYR A 220 1.14 -4.81 4.02
C TYR A 220 2.51 -4.28 4.44
N THR A 221 3.56 -5.07 4.30
CA THR A 221 4.91 -4.65 4.68
C THR A 221 5.49 -3.56 3.77
N LYS A 222 4.96 -3.40 2.56
CA LYS A 222 5.36 -2.30 1.67
C LYS A 222 4.78 -0.95 2.11
N TYR A 223 3.54 -0.90 2.55
CA TYR A 223 2.81 0.35 2.77
C TYR A 223 2.44 0.65 4.24
N CYS A 224 2.51 -0.34 5.13
CA CYS A 224 2.10 -0.18 6.52
C CYS A 224 3.30 0.17 7.40
N HIS A 225 3.27 1.35 8.01
CA HIS A 225 4.34 1.84 8.88
C HIS A 225 4.55 0.94 10.11
N LEU A 226 3.47 0.44 10.70
CA LEU A 226 3.56 -0.57 11.77
C LEU A 226 4.22 -1.85 11.27
N GLY A 227 3.89 -2.30 10.06
CA GLY A 227 4.38 -3.56 9.49
C GLY A 227 5.82 -3.54 9.05
N ASN A 228 6.36 -2.37 8.71
CA ASN A 228 7.73 -2.19 8.20
C ASN A 228 8.61 -1.29 9.08
N TRP A 229 8.13 -0.97 10.32
CA TRP A 229 8.83 -0.12 11.30
C TRP A 229 9.22 1.25 10.73
N ASN A 230 8.28 1.89 10.06
CA ASN A 230 8.48 3.21 9.45
C ASN A 230 9.65 3.27 8.45
N LEU A 231 9.79 2.24 7.58
CA LEU A 231 10.87 2.12 6.61
C LEU A 231 11.07 3.36 5.74
N GLU A 232 9.98 3.95 5.23
CA GLU A 232 10.07 5.17 4.43
C GLU A 232 10.65 6.34 5.23
N ARG A 233 10.29 6.46 6.51
CA ARG A 233 10.84 7.48 7.40
C ARG A 233 12.33 7.26 7.64
N TYR A 234 12.76 6.00 7.82
CA TYR A 234 14.17 5.66 7.96
C TYR A 234 14.97 6.06 6.70
N LEU A 235 14.51 5.66 5.52
CA LEU A 235 15.17 6.01 4.25
C LEU A 235 15.19 7.52 3.99
N ALA A 236 14.14 8.22 4.41
CA ALA A 236 14.10 9.67 4.33
C ALA A 236 15.12 10.35 5.24
N ALA A 237 15.34 9.83 6.45
CA ALA A 237 16.37 10.31 7.37
C ALA A 237 17.79 10.08 6.80
N GLU A 238 17.97 9.03 5.99
CA GLU A 238 19.20 8.77 5.22
C GLU A 238 19.26 9.55 3.91
N HIS A 239 18.39 10.55 3.72
CA HIS A 239 18.30 11.41 2.52
C HIS A 239 18.13 10.65 1.19
N CYS A 240 17.46 9.49 1.19
CA CYS A 240 17.19 8.73 -0.02
C CYS A 240 16.01 9.32 -0.80
N GLU A 241 16.10 9.28 -2.12
CA GLU A 241 14.94 9.39 -3.01
C GLU A 241 14.24 8.02 -3.08
N ILE A 242 12.97 7.98 -2.65
CA ILE A 242 12.26 6.72 -2.45
C ILE A 242 11.32 6.45 -3.63
N GLY A 243 11.46 5.28 -4.24
CA GLY A 243 10.55 4.75 -5.24
C GLY A 243 9.61 3.70 -4.64
N VAL A 244 8.31 4.00 -4.60
CA VAL A 244 7.27 3.05 -4.17
C VAL A 244 6.17 3.03 -5.22
N GLY A 245 5.76 1.83 -5.67
CA GLY A 245 4.64 1.69 -6.58
C GLY A 245 3.33 2.12 -5.92
N GLY A 246 2.48 2.84 -6.64
CA GLY A 246 1.20 3.28 -6.10
C GLY A 246 0.15 2.17 -6.04
N ILE A 247 -0.93 2.39 -5.30
CA ILE A 247 -2.01 1.40 -5.17
C ILE A 247 -2.85 1.24 -6.44
N THR A 248 -2.80 2.19 -7.37
CA THR A 248 -3.48 2.02 -8.66
C THR A 248 -2.86 0.90 -9.51
N TRP A 249 -1.54 0.65 -9.41
CA TRP A 249 -0.89 -0.52 -10.04
C TRP A 249 -1.40 -1.82 -9.43
N TYR A 250 -1.51 -1.87 -8.10
CA TYR A 250 -2.05 -3.02 -7.40
C TYR A 250 -3.52 -3.28 -7.78
N ALA A 251 -4.34 -2.23 -7.84
CA ALA A 251 -5.73 -2.33 -8.25
C ALA A 251 -5.88 -2.85 -9.69
N LEU A 252 -5.07 -2.36 -10.61
CA LEU A 252 -5.05 -2.83 -12.00
C LEU A 252 -4.56 -4.29 -12.10
N TYR A 253 -3.50 -4.65 -11.36
CA TYR A 253 -3.00 -6.02 -11.27
C TYR A 253 -4.08 -6.97 -10.76
N TYR A 254 -4.79 -6.58 -9.70
CA TYR A 254 -5.88 -7.35 -9.11
C TYR A 254 -7.03 -7.55 -10.10
N MET A 255 -7.44 -6.48 -10.80
CA MET A 255 -8.48 -6.55 -11.82
C MET A 255 -8.06 -7.40 -13.03
N ASP A 256 -6.80 -7.34 -13.48
CA ASP A 256 -6.26 -8.19 -14.55
C ASP A 256 -6.35 -9.68 -14.17
N GLY A 257 -5.95 -10.04 -12.94
CA GLY A 257 -6.08 -11.39 -12.41
C GLY A 257 -7.50 -11.90 -12.36
N HIS A 258 -8.46 -11.07 -11.94
CA HIS A 258 -9.90 -11.42 -11.90
C HIS A 258 -10.52 -11.51 -13.30
N ALA A 259 -10.08 -10.66 -14.23
CA ALA A 259 -10.48 -10.73 -15.62
C ALA A 259 -10.03 -12.04 -16.31
N LEU A 260 -9.00 -12.71 -15.79
CA LEU A 260 -8.57 -14.02 -16.29
C LEU A 260 -9.41 -15.17 -15.74
N LYS A 261 -9.82 -15.11 -14.46
CA LYS A 261 -10.40 -16.23 -13.72
C LYS A 261 -11.93 -16.18 -13.54
N GLY A 262 -12.57 -15.03 -13.76
CA GLY A 262 -14.00 -14.81 -13.51
C GLY A 262 -14.94 -15.41 -14.55
N SER A 263 -16.26 -15.42 -14.25
CA SER A 263 -17.32 -15.71 -15.22
C SER A 263 -17.34 -14.67 -16.35
N ALA A 264 -17.93 -14.98 -17.50
CA ALA A 264 -17.94 -14.08 -18.64
C ALA A 264 -18.49 -12.67 -18.34
N PRO A 265 -19.61 -12.49 -17.62
CA PRO A 265 -20.07 -11.15 -17.25
C PRO A 265 -19.11 -10.45 -16.25
N ALA A 266 -18.59 -11.17 -15.25
CA ALA A 266 -17.62 -10.60 -14.31
C ALA A 266 -16.34 -10.15 -15.02
N ARG A 267 -15.80 -10.96 -15.94
CA ARG A 267 -14.63 -10.60 -16.75
C ARG A 267 -14.86 -9.29 -17.53
N ARG A 268 -16.06 -9.10 -18.09
CA ARG A 268 -16.40 -7.88 -18.83
C ARG A 268 -16.40 -6.66 -17.92
N VAL A 269 -16.98 -6.77 -16.72
CA VAL A 269 -17.01 -5.70 -15.73
C VAL A 269 -15.59 -5.33 -15.28
N TYR A 270 -14.77 -6.32 -14.91
CA TYR A 270 -13.38 -6.06 -14.50
C TYR A 270 -12.56 -5.42 -15.61
N ARG A 271 -12.72 -5.82 -16.88
CA ARG A 271 -12.03 -5.19 -18.01
C ARG A 271 -12.45 -3.74 -18.22
N LEU A 272 -13.74 -3.42 -18.09
CA LEU A 272 -14.22 -2.04 -18.20
C LEU A 272 -13.66 -1.15 -17.08
N LEU A 273 -13.71 -1.64 -15.84
CA LEU A 273 -13.15 -0.91 -14.69
C LEU A 273 -11.63 -0.74 -14.82
N ALA A 274 -10.92 -1.78 -15.20
CA ALA A 274 -9.48 -1.73 -15.43
C ALA A 274 -9.11 -0.76 -16.56
N SER A 275 -9.85 -0.75 -17.68
CA SER A 275 -9.61 0.19 -18.78
C SER A 275 -9.80 1.63 -18.32
N TYR A 276 -10.85 1.91 -17.57
CA TYR A 276 -11.14 3.25 -17.05
C TYR A 276 -10.05 3.73 -16.07
N LEU A 277 -9.66 2.88 -15.12
CA LEU A 277 -8.57 3.22 -14.20
C LEU A 277 -7.24 3.39 -14.93
N ALA A 278 -6.92 2.52 -15.91
CA ALA A 278 -5.69 2.60 -16.69
C ALA A 278 -5.58 3.89 -17.50
N GLU A 279 -6.71 4.42 -18.02
CA GLU A 279 -6.73 5.71 -18.68
C GLU A 279 -6.43 6.87 -17.73
N ILE A 280 -7.06 6.87 -16.55
CA ILE A 280 -6.81 7.91 -15.52
C ILE A 280 -5.36 7.81 -15.03
N GLN A 281 -4.85 6.61 -14.78
CA GLN A 281 -3.45 6.41 -14.38
C GLN A 281 -2.49 6.95 -15.46
N ARG A 282 -2.73 6.67 -16.74
CA ARG A 282 -1.88 7.18 -17.83
C ARG A 282 -1.85 8.71 -17.85
N ASP A 283 -3.02 9.35 -17.69
CA ASP A 283 -3.09 10.81 -17.66
C ASP A 283 -2.38 11.39 -16.43
N MET A 284 -2.56 10.78 -15.25
CA MET A 284 -1.84 11.13 -14.01
C MET A 284 -0.32 11.03 -14.23
N LEU A 285 0.16 9.93 -14.79
CA LEU A 285 1.58 9.72 -15.07
C LEU A 285 2.13 10.74 -16.06
N SER A 286 1.35 11.10 -17.08
CA SER A 286 1.74 12.17 -18.02
C SER A 286 1.91 13.52 -17.31
N ILE A 287 1.03 13.86 -16.37
CA ILE A 287 1.11 15.08 -15.56
C ILE A 287 2.39 15.06 -14.69
N LEU A 288 2.65 13.97 -14.02
CA LEU A 288 3.82 13.82 -13.14
C LEU A 288 5.13 13.89 -13.94
N ASN A 289 5.22 13.19 -15.06
CA ASN A 289 6.39 13.22 -15.93
C ASN A 289 6.66 14.63 -16.49
N GLN A 290 5.60 15.35 -16.92
CA GLN A 290 5.74 16.75 -17.38
C GLN A 290 6.22 17.69 -16.25
N ALA A 291 5.90 17.37 -15.01
CA ALA A 291 6.41 18.10 -13.84
C ALA A 291 7.82 17.70 -13.42
N GLY A 292 8.44 16.71 -14.09
CA GLY A 292 9.80 16.25 -13.83
C GLY A 292 9.93 15.16 -12.77
N TYR A 293 8.82 14.50 -12.44
CA TYR A 293 8.80 13.36 -11.52
C TYR A 293 8.81 12.03 -12.26
N HIS A 294 9.37 11.00 -11.65
CA HIS A 294 9.54 9.68 -12.24
C HIS A 294 8.60 8.68 -11.61
N ALA A 295 7.78 8.01 -12.40
CA ALA A 295 6.86 6.97 -11.94
C ALA A 295 7.04 5.69 -12.75
N LEU A 296 6.66 4.56 -12.15
CA LEU A 296 6.54 3.32 -12.90
C LEU A 296 5.64 3.54 -14.14
N PRO A 297 5.94 2.92 -15.28
CA PRO A 297 5.09 3.03 -16.45
C PRO A 297 3.70 2.43 -16.19
N PRO A 298 2.69 2.73 -17.02
CA PRO A 298 1.37 2.12 -16.91
C PRO A 298 1.48 0.58 -16.87
N LEU A 299 0.60 -0.07 -16.09
CA LEU A 299 0.71 -1.52 -15.84
C LEU A 299 0.89 -2.39 -17.09
N PRO A 300 0.19 -2.15 -18.24
CA PRO A 300 0.41 -2.96 -19.43
C PRO A 300 1.83 -2.83 -20.01
N GLU A 301 2.46 -1.68 -19.88
CA GLU A 301 3.84 -1.45 -20.31
C GLU A 301 4.81 -2.08 -19.31
N LEU A 302 4.58 -1.86 -18.01
CA LEU A 302 5.36 -2.46 -16.93
C LEU A 302 5.37 -4.00 -17.07
N LYS A 303 4.21 -4.60 -17.37
CA LYS A 303 4.07 -6.03 -17.64
C LYS A 303 4.92 -6.49 -18.81
N ARG A 304 4.91 -5.75 -19.94
CA ARG A 304 5.80 -6.05 -21.10
C ARG A 304 7.28 -5.94 -20.75
N GLN A 305 7.65 -4.94 -19.96
CA GLN A 305 9.04 -4.76 -19.52
C GLN A 305 9.54 -5.93 -18.65
N ALA A 306 8.64 -6.62 -17.96
CA ALA A 306 8.94 -7.75 -17.10
C ALA A 306 8.83 -9.12 -17.80
N GLU A 307 8.49 -9.16 -19.09
CA GLU A 307 8.51 -10.39 -19.87
C GLU A 307 9.92 -11.02 -19.85
N GLY A 308 9.98 -12.33 -19.57
CA GLY A 308 11.22 -13.05 -19.39
C GLY A 308 11.94 -12.85 -18.05
N TYR A 309 11.44 -11.94 -17.18
CA TYR A 309 11.94 -11.74 -15.82
C TYR A 309 11.05 -12.42 -14.78
N ALA A 310 9.73 -12.41 -14.97
CA ALA A 310 8.78 -12.92 -14.01
C ALA A 310 7.72 -13.83 -14.67
N PRO A 311 7.16 -14.80 -13.93
CA PRO A 311 6.09 -15.65 -14.42
C PRO A 311 4.73 -14.92 -14.37
N LEU A 312 4.43 -14.10 -15.39
CA LEU A 312 3.30 -13.17 -15.46
C LEU A 312 1.88 -13.79 -15.41
N ARG A 313 1.79 -15.12 -15.27
CA ARG A 313 0.50 -15.83 -15.11
C ARG A 313 0.11 -16.09 -13.67
N VAL A 314 1.02 -15.86 -12.74
CA VAL A 314 0.78 -16.14 -11.32
C VAL A 314 0.20 -14.92 -10.64
N THR A 315 -1.08 -15.01 -10.29
CA THR A 315 -1.88 -13.91 -9.76
C THR A 315 -2.37 -14.21 -8.34
N VAL A 316 -1.59 -14.94 -7.54
CA VAL A 316 -1.88 -15.20 -6.13
C VAL A 316 -1.36 -14.03 -5.30
N ALA A 317 -2.23 -13.35 -4.56
CA ALA A 317 -1.93 -12.15 -3.78
C ALA A 317 -1.07 -11.15 -4.61
N ASP A 318 0.11 -10.75 -4.15
CA ASP A 318 0.98 -9.80 -4.87
C ASP A 318 1.67 -10.41 -6.12
N GLY A 319 1.76 -11.72 -6.21
CA GLY A 319 2.20 -12.51 -7.36
C GLY A 319 3.36 -11.91 -8.17
N TRP A 320 3.16 -11.84 -9.49
CA TRP A 320 4.18 -11.33 -10.41
C TRP A 320 4.45 -9.82 -10.26
N LEU A 321 3.58 -9.05 -9.58
CA LEU A 321 3.73 -7.60 -9.44
C LEU A 321 5.04 -7.24 -8.73
N ILE A 322 5.45 -8.01 -7.70
CA ILE A 322 6.68 -7.77 -6.92
C ILE A 322 7.91 -7.69 -7.81
N ALA A 323 8.13 -8.74 -8.62
CA ALA A 323 9.28 -8.79 -9.52
C ALA A 323 9.18 -7.75 -10.65
N THR A 324 7.98 -7.46 -11.09
CA THR A 324 7.70 -6.48 -12.16
C THR A 324 8.01 -5.06 -11.72
N GLU A 325 7.62 -4.68 -10.50
CA GLU A 325 7.98 -3.40 -9.90
C GLU A 325 9.50 -3.26 -9.75
N ALA A 326 10.20 -4.32 -9.31
CA ALA A 326 11.66 -4.30 -9.21
C ALA A 326 12.33 -4.02 -10.56
N VAL A 327 11.88 -4.65 -11.65
CA VAL A 327 12.36 -4.37 -13.01
C VAL A 327 12.07 -2.93 -13.42
N GLY A 328 10.86 -2.45 -13.17
CA GLY A 328 10.44 -1.08 -13.52
C GLY A 328 11.29 -0.02 -12.82
N TRP A 329 11.47 -0.16 -11.51
CA TRP A 329 12.30 0.76 -10.73
C TRP A 329 13.77 0.73 -11.11
N ALA A 330 14.34 -0.46 -11.35
CA ALA A 330 15.73 -0.57 -11.83
C ALA A 330 15.94 0.20 -13.14
N ARG A 331 14.99 0.13 -14.08
CA ARG A 331 15.04 0.85 -15.35
C ARG A 331 14.88 2.38 -15.20
N LEU A 332 14.27 2.83 -14.11
CA LEU A 332 14.19 4.26 -13.75
C LEU A 332 15.42 4.75 -12.95
N GLY A 333 16.44 3.89 -12.80
CA GLY A 333 17.68 4.25 -12.11
C GLY A 333 17.65 4.03 -10.61
N TYR A 334 16.59 3.41 -10.05
CA TYR A 334 16.56 2.98 -8.64
C TYR A 334 17.26 1.64 -8.54
N ARG A 335 18.56 1.68 -8.34
CA ARG A 335 19.41 0.48 -8.40
C ARG A 335 19.51 -0.26 -7.09
N LYS A 336 19.22 0.40 -5.97
CA LYS A 336 19.09 -0.18 -4.64
C LYS A 336 17.62 -0.53 -4.41
N ILE A 337 17.30 -1.82 -4.33
CA ILE A 337 15.91 -2.31 -4.27
C ILE A 337 15.74 -3.13 -3.01
N LEU A 338 14.92 -2.63 -2.09
CA LEU A 338 14.47 -3.34 -0.90
C LEU A 338 13.20 -4.10 -1.23
N CYS A 339 13.24 -5.40 -1.05
CA CYS A 339 12.07 -6.24 -1.17
C CYS A 339 11.61 -6.69 0.20
N VAL A 340 10.50 -6.16 0.62
CA VAL A 340 9.95 -6.32 1.97
C VAL A 340 8.80 -7.32 1.97
N GLN A 341 8.79 -8.21 2.95
CA GLN A 341 7.74 -9.22 3.08
C GLN A 341 7.63 -9.75 4.51
N PRO A 342 6.45 -10.25 4.90
CA PRO A 342 6.32 -11.07 6.08
C PRO A 342 7.15 -12.35 5.94
N PHE A 343 7.78 -12.80 7.01
CA PHE A 343 8.44 -14.11 7.01
C PHE A 343 7.48 -15.21 6.55
N ALA A 344 7.94 -16.10 5.70
CA ALA A 344 7.18 -17.17 5.07
C ALA A 344 5.92 -16.71 4.31
N CYS A 345 5.90 -15.48 3.81
CA CYS A 345 4.88 -15.02 2.87
C CYS A 345 5.01 -15.80 1.55
N LEU A 346 3.94 -16.48 1.10
CA LEU A 346 3.98 -17.31 -0.10
C LEU A 346 4.38 -16.47 -1.34
N PRO A 347 3.66 -15.41 -1.74
CA PRO A 347 4.05 -14.61 -2.90
C PRO A 347 5.40 -13.92 -2.70
N GLY A 348 5.67 -13.35 -1.53
CA GLY A 348 6.92 -12.67 -1.22
C GLY A 348 8.14 -13.59 -1.36
N HIS A 349 8.06 -14.84 -0.90
CA HIS A 349 9.19 -15.78 -1.00
C HIS A 349 9.32 -16.43 -2.38
N ILE A 350 8.22 -16.76 -3.06
CA ILE A 350 8.28 -17.44 -4.37
C ILE A 350 8.52 -16.45 -5.51
N PHE A 351 7.72 -15.37 -5.56
CA PHE A 351 7.72 -14.40 -6.68
C PHE A 351 8.55 -13.14 -6.41
N GLY A 352 8.91 -12.91 -5.16
CA GLY A 352 9.90 -11.93 -4.75
C GLY A 352 11.27 -12.59 -4.56
N LYS A 353 11.58 -12.99 -3.33
CA LYS A 353 12.88 -13.53 -2.90
C LYS A 353 13.42 -14.66 -3.79
N GLY A 354 12.57 -15.59 -4.21
CA GLY A 354 12.94 -16.70 -5.09
C GLY A 354 13.37 -16.26 -6.51
N GLN A 355 13.00 -15.04 -6.92
CA GLN A 355 13.37 -14.50 -8.25
C GLN A 355 14.58 -13.56 -8.20
N TYR A 356 15.03 -13.09 -7.04
CA TYR A 356 16.04 -12.04 -6.94
C TYR A 356 17.37 -12.40 -7.60
N ALA A 357 17.89 -13.60 -7.39
CA ALA A 357 19.13 -14.02 -8.03
C ALA A 357 19.02 -14.01 -9.55
N ALA A 358 17.87 -14.38 -10.10
CA ALA A 358 17.61 -14.33 -11.53
C ALA A 358 17.45 -12.89 -12.05
N LEU A 359 16.73 -12.05 -11.29
CA LEU A 359 16.55 -10.62 -11.61
C LEU A 359 17.89 -9.88 -11.55
N GLN A 360 18.70 -10.10 -10.53
CA GLN A 360 19.98 -9.43 -10.35
C GLN A 360 20.98 -9.77 -11.49
N ARG A 361 20.99 -11.02 -11.97
CA ARG A 361 21.78 -11.39 -13.16
C ARG A 361 21.32 -10.69 -14.45
N LYS A 362 20.04 -10.36 -14.57
CA LYS A 362 19.44 -9.72 -15.74
C LYS A 362 19.37 -8.20 -15.66
N LEU A 363 19.61 -7.64 -14.47
CA LEU A 363 19.63 -6.22 -14.17
C LEU A 363 21.03 -5.86 -13.65
N PRO A 364 22.03 -5.78 -14.52
CA PRO A 364 23.40 -5.44 -14.11
C PRO A 364 23.39 -4.07 -13.43
N GLY A 365 24.17 -3.92 -12.37
CA GLY A 365 24.21 -2.70 -11.58
C GLY A 365 23.06 -2.49 -10.59
N ALA A 366 22.00 -3.33 -10.57
CA ALA A 366 20.99 -3.30 -9.54
C ALA A 366 21.34 -4.25 -8.38
N ARG A 367 21.01 -3.83 -7.17
CA ARG A 367 21.12 -4.65 -5.95
C ARG A 367 19.74 -4.85 -5.33
N LEU A 368 19.36 -6.11 -5.17
CA LEU A 368 18.09 -6.51 -4.56
C LEU A 368 18.38 -7.16 -3.21
N VAL A 369 17.86 -6.56 -2.15
CA VAL A 369 17.98 -7.09 -0.79
C VAL A 369 16.60 -7.43 -0.25
N SER A 370 16.46 -8.67 0.24
CA SER A 370 15.24 -9.15 0.89
C SER A 370 15.26 -8.81 2.37
N VAL A 371 14.17 -8.25 2.85
CA VAL A 371 13.93 -7.96 4.26
C VAL A 371 12.66 -8.69 4.71
N ASP A 372 12.84 -9.67 5.60
CA ASP A 372 11.73 -10.43 6.16
C ASP A 372 11.34 -9.80 7.50
N TYR A 373 10.04 -9.50 7.66
CA TYR A 373 9.45 -9.00 8.89
C TYR A 373 8.68 -10.10 9.61
N ASP A 374 8.91 -10.20 10.91
CA ASP A 374 8.22 -11.12 11.80
C ASP A 374 8.29 -10.60 13.23
N ALA A 375 7.42 -11.07 14.09
CA ALA A 375 7.42 -10.69 15.51
C ALA A 375 8.71 -11.07 16.26
N SER A 376 9.43 -12.09 15.78
CA SER A 376 10.73 -12.53 16.33
C SER A 376 11.93 -11.81 15.70
N THR A 377 11.73 -11.05 14.64
CA THR A 377 12.81 -10.33 13.96
C THR A 377 13.14 -9.07 14.75
N GLY A 378 14.39 -8.93 15.18
CA GLY A 378 14.84 -7.71 15.85
C GLY A 378 15.05 -6.57 14.86
N GLU A 379 14.64 -5.36 15.24
CA GLU A 379 14.78 -4.14 14.43
C GLU A 379 16.22 -3.93 13.96
N GLY A 380 17.22 -4.15 14.84
CA GLY A 380 18.64 -4.04 14.50
C GLY A 380 19.08 -4.94 13.35
N THR A 381 18.48 -6.14 13.21
CA THR A 381 18.77 -7.04 12.09
C THR A 381 18.27 -6.49 10.76
N VAL A 382 17.08 -5.92 10.76
CA VAL A 382 16.49 -5.29 9.56
C VAL A 382 17.26 -4.05 9.17
N LEU A 383 17.52 -3.15 10.13
CA LEU A 383 18.27 -1.92 9.89
C LEU A 383 19.69 -2.22 9.40
N SER A 384 20.37 -3.24 9.95
CA SER A 384 21.70 -3.64 9.47
C SER A 384 21.67 -4.08 7.99
N ARG A 385 20.66 -4.82 7.56
CA ARG A 385 20.52 -5.23 6.15
C ARG A 385 20.26 -4.04 5.23
N ILE A 386 19.40 -3.10 5.67
CA ILE A 386 19.12 -1.88 4.92
C ILE A 386 20.40 -1.05 4.81
N ARG A 387 21.13 -0.88 5.93
CA ARG A 387 22.39 -0.13 5.97
C ARG A 387 23.44 -0.73 5.03
N MET A 388 23.61 -2.04 5.05
CA MET A 388 24.53 -2.73 4.12
C MET A 388 24.20 -2.41 2.65
N LEU A 389 22.91 -2.37 2.28
CA LEU A 389 22.52 -1.97 0.93
C LEU A 389 22.83 -0.50 0.65
N LEU A 390 22.60 0.39 1.62
CA LEU A 390 22.88 1.82 1.45
C LEU A 390 24.38 2.11 1.35
N ASP A 391 25.20 1.39 2.11
CA ASP A 391 26.66 1.56 2.14
C ASP A 391 27.37 0.84 0.97
N GLU A 392 26.66 -0.02 0.22
CA GLU A 392 27.25 -0.71 -0.94
C GLU A 392 27.50 0.27 -2.10
N GLU A 393 28.76 0.38 -2.52
CA GLU A 393 29.11 1.11 -3.73
C GLU A 393 28.73 0.27 -4.95
N LEU A 394 27.91 0.83 -5.81
CA LEU A 394 27.52 0.18 -7.07
C LEU A 394 28.53 0.55 -8.14
N ASP A 395 29.00 -0.48 -8.87
CA ASP A 395 29.98 -0.30 -9.94
C ASP A 395 29.46 0.64 -11.04
N PRO A 396 30.12 1.79 -11.27
CA PRO A 396 29.70 2.73 -12.29
C PRO A 396 29.78 2.17 -13.72
N GLU A 397 30.66 1.19 -13.97
CA GLU A 397 30.85 0.60 -15.31
C GLU A 397 29.72 -0.36 -15.69
N LEU A 398 28.92 -0.80 -14.72
CA LEU A 398 27.70 -1.59 -14.93
C LEU A 398 26.46 -0.70 -15.14
N LEU A 399 26.68 0.60 -15.21
CA LEU A 399 25.70 1.64 -15.46
C LEU A 399 25.54 1.87 -16.95
#